data_999d0ec97dbdb3ba0099565138c3f007
#
_entry.id   999d0ec97dbdb3ba0099565138c3f007
#
_cell.length_a   1.000
_cell.length_b   1.000
_cell.length_c   1.000
_cell.angle_alpha   90.00
_cell.angle_beta   90.00
_cell.angle_gamma   90.00
#
_symmetry.space_group_name_H-M   'P 1'
#
loop_
_entity.id
_entity.type
_entity.pdbx_description
1 polymer ?
#
loop_
_entity_poly.entity_id
_entity_poly.type
_entity_poly.pdbx_seq_one_letter_code
_entity_poly.pdbx_strand_id
1 'polypeptide(L)'
;DVLLRNADLAMYRAKDLGRGAAVFYNPKMAARGTRIADSGLYRALKRREFSLYYQPQYKVNDGSMVGVEALLRWQKPRDGLVSSADFIPAAEESGLIVDLGGWVIEAACAQIAQWRDRGIEAPRVAVNLSVQQLRDPELIANLRRVLDRHGLQPDAVEFEMNEAALTDSDSQVCIEGLSALGVRLT
;
A
#
# COMPACT_ATOMS: atom_id res chain seq x y z
N ASP A 1 5.03 29.62 -14.19
CA ASP A 1 3.62 30.05 -14.38
C ASP A 1 2.68 29.01 -13.79
N VAL A 2 1.85 29.43 -12.80
CA VAL A 2 0.99 28.55 -12.01
C VAL A 2 -0.07 27.86 -12.88
N LEU A 3 -0.59 28.53 -13.90
CA LEU A 3 -1.60 27.97 -14.80
C LEU A 3 -1.07 26.83 -15.66
N LEU A 4 0.11 27.00 -16.24
CA LEU A 4 0.75 25.95 -17.03
C LEU A 4 1.04 24.71 -16.18
N ARG A 5 1.57 24.91 -14.97
CA ARG A 5 1.82 23.82 -14.03
C ARG A 5 0.53 23.07 -13.64
N ASN A 6 -0.56 23.80 -13.40
CA ASN A 6 -1.85 23.21 -13.06
C ASN A 6 -2.47 22.44 -14.26
N ALA A 7 -2.30 22.98 -15.47
CA ALA A 7 -2.72 22.31 -16.70
C ALA A 7 -1.94 21.01 -16.94
N ASP A 8 -0.62 21.02 -16.72
CA ASP A 8 0.22 19.83 -16.84
C ASP A 8 -0.18 18.73 -15.85
N LEU A 9 -0.51 19.10 -14.61
CA LEU A 9 -1.01 18.15 -13.60
C LEU A 9 -2.34 17.51 -14.00
N ALA A 10 -3.28 18.32 -14.51
CA ALA A 10 -4.58 17.84 -15.00
C ALA A 10 -4.40 16.95 -16.25
N MET A 11 -3.52 17.33 -17.16
CA MET A 11 -3.20 16.55 -18.36
C MET A 11 -2.55 15.20 -18.00
N TYR A 12 -1.65 15.18 -17.02
CA TYR A 12 -1.02 13.94 -16.56
C TYR A 12 -2.05 12.99 -15.97
N ARG A 13 -2.98 13.52 -15.15
CA ARG A 13 -4.08 12.74 -14.60
C ARG A 13 -5.03 12.20 -15.66
N ALA A 14 -5.32 13.00 -16.70
CA ALA A 14 -6.13 12.56 -17.84
C ALA A 14 -5.47 11.40 -18.61
N LYS A 15 -4.15 11.42 -18.76
CA LYS A 15 -3.38 10.32 -19.38
C LYS A 15 -3.42 9.04 -18.54
N ASP A 16 -3.41 9.15 -17.22
CA ASP A 16 -3.50 8.01 -16.30
C ASP A 16 -4.87 7.32 -16.32
N LEU A 17 -5.94 8.09 -16.52
CA LEU A 17 -7.33 7.60 -16.61
C LEU A 17 -7.68 6.99 -17.98
N GLY A 18 -6.75 6.98 -18.93
CA GLY A 18 -6.94 6.49 -20.29
C GLY A 18 -7.13 7.62 -21.29
N ARG A 19 -6.63 7.43 -22.52
CA ARG A 19 -6.70 8.43 -23.59
C ARG A 19 -8.17 8.75 -23.94
N GLY A 20 -8.52 10.03 -23.88
CA GLY A 20 -9.88 10.52 -24.17
C GLY A 20 -10.64 11.06 -22.94
N ALA A 21 -10.06 11.01 -21.74
CA ALA A 21 -10.65 11.62 -20.56
C ALA A 21 -10.29 13.13 -20.47
N ALA A 22 -11.27 13.97 -20.13
CA ALA A 22 -11.05 15.35 -19.76
C ALA A 22 -11.00 15.46 -18.22
N VAL A 23 -9.94 16.05 -17.69
CA VAL A 23 -9.76 16.24 -16.26
C VAL A 23 -9.53 17.73 -15.98
N PHE A 24 -10.33 18.29 -15.07
CA PHE A 24 -10.11 19.65 -14.57
C PHE A 24 -9.13 19.63 -13.41
N TYR A 25 -8.26 20.64 -13.37
CA TYR A 25 -7.37 20.83 -12.25
C TYR A 25 -8.14 20.98 -10.93
N ASN A 26 -7.70 20.27 -9.92
CA ASN A 26 -8.16 20.37 -8.53
C ASN A 26 -6.93 20.63 -7.64
N PRO A 27 -6.98 21.56 -6.68
CA PRO A 27 -5.87 21.82 -5.75
C PRO A 27 -5.31 20.60 -5.04
N LYS A 28 -6.13 19.58 -4.81
CA LYS A 28 -5.67 18.26 -4.30
C LYS A 28 -4.74 17.54 -5.28
N MET A 29 -4.77 17.87 -6.57
CA MET A 29 -3.82 17.36 -7.57
C MET A 29 -2.46 18.04 -7.45
N ALA A 30 -2.40 19.31 -7.04
CA ALA A 30 -1.13 20.00 -6.82
C ALA A 30 -0.35 19.42 -5.63
N ALA A 31 -1.05 19.05 -4.58
CA ALA A 31 -0.42 18.38 -3.42
C ALA A 31 0.14 17.00 -3.78
N ARG A 32 -0.56 16.24 -4.64
CA ARG A 32 -0.13 14.90 -5.13
C ARG A 32 0.80 14.97 -6.35
N GLY A 33 0.60 15.88 -7.28
CA GLY A 33 1.19 15.79 -8.62
C GLY A 33 2.61 16.32 -8.76
N THR A 34 3.02 17.32 -7.98
CA THR A 34 4.33 17.98 -8.19
C THR A 34 5.48 17.17 -7.58
N ARG A 35 5.21 16.36 -6.56
CA ARG A 35 6.22 15.50 -5.91
C ARG A 35 6.24 14.08 -6.47
N ILE A 36 5.10 13.56 -6.92
CA ILE A 36 4.99 12.20 -7.47
C ILE A 36 5.64 12.08 -8.85
N ALA A 37 5.47 13.08 -9.73
CA ALA A 37 6.02 13.02 -11.10
C ALA A 37 7.55 13.02 -11.14
N ASP A 38 8.21 13.65 -10.15
CA ASP A 38 9.67 13.72 -10.04
C ASP A 38 10.28 12.54 -9.28
N SER A 39 9.49 11.81 -8.48
CA SER A 39 10.01 10.65 -7.77
C SER A 39 10.12 9.46 -8.72
N GLY A 40 11.28 8.83 -8.78
CA GLY A 40 11.47 7.55 -9.48
C GLY A 40 10.49 6.46 -9.01
N LEU A 41 9.90 6.62 -7.81
CA LEU A 41 8.93 5.73 -7.16
C LEU A 41 7.63 5.55 -7.96
N TYR A 42 7.05 6.64 -8.50
CA TYR A 42 5.83 6.52 -9.31
C TYR A 42 6.09 5.71 -10.59
N ARG A 43 7.23 5.98 -11.25
CA ARG A 43 7.64 5.20 -12.43
C ARG A 43 7.92 3.73 -12.06
N ALA A 44 8.52 3.51 -10.90
CA ALA A 44 8.80 2.17 -10.37
C ALA A 44 7.50 1.38 -10.15
N LEU A 45 6.47 2.00 -9.58
CA LEU A 45 5.15 1.38 -9.38
C LEU A 45 4.54 0.97 -10.73
N LYS A 46 4.57 1.86 -11.73
CA LYS A 46 4.06 1.57 -13.09
C LYS A 46 4.87 0.49 -13.83
N ARG A 47 6.17 0.41 -13.58
CA ARG A 47 7.08 -0.57 -14.20
C ARG A 47 7.16 -1.89 -13.46
N ARG A 48 6.39 -2.06 -12.38
CA ARG A 48 6.40 -3.28 -11.55
C ARG A 48 7.79 -3.57 -10.97
N GLU A 49 8.49 -2.52 -10.54
CA GLU A 49 9.83 -2.63 -9.95
C GLU A 49 9.76 -2.96 -8.44
N PHE A 50 8.56 -3.09 -7.87
CA PHE A 50 8.36 -3.49 -6.49
C PHE A 50 8.10 -5.00 -6.36
N SER A 51 8.55 -5.55 -5.24
CA SER A 51 8.33 -6.95 -4.85
C SER A 51 8.11 -7.05 -3.35
N LEU A 52 7.38 -8.08 -2.91
CA LEU A 52 7.26 -8.42 -1.50
C LEU A 52 8.21 -9.57 -1.17
N TYR A 53 8.94 -9.40 -0.09
CA TYR A 53 9.71 -10.45 0.58
C TYR A 53 8.97 -10.80 1.87
N TYR A 54 9.03 -12.05 2.27
CA TYR A 54 8.28 -12.55 3.42
C TYR A 54 9.24 -13.01 4.50
N GLN A 55 9.18 -12.37 5.66
CA GLN A 55 9.98 -12.72 6.82
C GLN A 55 9.13 -13.53 7.80
N PRO A 56 9.51 -14.80 8.09
CA PRO A 56 8.75 -15.63 9.02
C PRO A 56 8.78 -15.07 10.44
N GLN A 57 7.62 -15.13 11.10
CA GLN A 57 7.42 -14.79 12.50
C GLN A 57 7.21 -16.07 13.32
N TYR A 58 7.91 -16.22 14.43
CA TYR A 58 7.89 -17.42 15.27
C TYR A 58 7.53 -17.10 16.71
N LYS A 59 6.80 -17.99 17.36
CA LYS A 59 6.62 -17.93 18.82
C LYS A 59 7.93 -18.21 19.52
N VAL A 60 8.23 -17.43 20.54
CA VAL A 60 9.47 -17.56 21.31
C VAL A 60 9.48 -18.82 22.18
N ASN A 61 8.30 -19.27 22.64
CA ASN A 61 8.16 -20.37 23.60
C ASN A 61 8.31 -21.77 22.97
N ASP A 62 7.89 -21.95 21.72
CA ASP A 62 7.86 -23.27 21.07
C ASP A 62 8.44 -23.29 19.65
N GLY A 63 8.85 -22.14 19.13
CA GLY A 63 9.42 -22.02 17.79
C GLY A 63 8.43 -22.27 16.65
N SER A 64 7.11 -22.36 16.94
CA SER A 64 6.10 -22.52 15.90
C SER A 64 5.94 -21.22 15.08
N MET A 65 5.81 -21.34 13.75
CA MET A 65 5.55 -20.22 12.88
C MET A 65 4.11 -19.71 13.08
N VAL A 66 3.94 -18.41 13.28
CA VAL A 66 2.63 -17.77 13.50
C VAL A 66 2.16 -16.93 12.33
N GLY A 67 3.08 -16.51 11.48
CA GLY A 67 2.80 -15.67 10.35
C GLY A 67 4.06 -15.32 9.57
N VAL A 68 3.90 -14.43 8.63
CA VAL A 68 5.01 -13.81 7.90
C VAL A 68 4.76 -12.31 7.79
N GLU A 69 5.81 -11.51 7.86
CA GLU A 69 5.75 -10.09 7.57
C GLU A 69 6.06 -9.84 6.09
N ALA A 70 5.20 -9.10 5.41
CA ALA A 70 5.41 -8.68 4.02
C ALA A 70 6.26 -7.42 3.97
N LEU A 71 7.50 -7.60 3.58
CA LEU A 71 8.50 -6.55 3.48
C LEU A 71 8.63 -6.05 2.05
N LEU A 72 8.24 -4.80 1.83
CA LEU A 72 8.36 -4.16 0.52
C LEU A 72 9.82 -3.96 0.13
N ARG A 73 10.15 -4.28 -1.12
CA ARG A 73 11.47 -4.09 -1.72
C ARG A 73 11.33 -3.45 -3.09
N TRP A 74 12.24 -2.58 -3.44
CA TRP A 74 12.30 -1.94 -4.76
C TRP A 74 13.49 -2.50 -5.53
N GLN A 75 13.22 -3.16 -6.66
CA GLN A 75 14.20 -3.64 -7.64
C GLN A 75 14.60 -2.49 -8.56
N LYS A 76 15.52 -1.67 -8.12
CA LYS A 76 15.94 -0.49 -8.88
C LYS A 76 16.92 -0.90 -9.99
N PRO A 77 16.67 -0.57 -11.27
CA PRO A 77 17.37 -1.15 -12.41
C PRO A 77 18.91 -1.00 -12.42
N ARG A 78 19.46 -0.06 -11.66
CA ARG A 78 20.92 0.19 -11.61
C ARG A 78 21.52 0.01 -10.22
N ASP A 79 20.69 0.14 -9.19
CA ASP A 79 21.14 0.19 -7.79
C ASP A 79 20.86 -1.14 -7.09
N GLY A 80 20.15 -2.08 -7.75
CA GLY A 80 19.79 -3.37 -7.18
C GLY A 80 18.59 -3.31 -6.25
N LEU A 81 18.59 -4.14 -5.22
CA LEU A 81 17.51 -4.26 -4.25
C LEU A 81 17.62 -3.16 -3.18
N VAL A 82 16.62 -2.29 -3.13
CA VAL A 82 16.53 -1.18 -2.17
C VAL A 82 15.52 -1.52 -1.07
N SER A 83 15.91 -1.27 0.17
CA SER A 83 15.06 -1.51 1.35
C SER A 83 13.94 -0.46 1.47
N SER A 84 12.81 -0.87 2.08
CA SER A 84 11.70 0.04 2.37
C SER A 84 12.12 1.27 3.19
N ALA A 85 13.03 1.12 4.15
CA ALA A 85 13.54 2.23 4.96
C ALA A 85 14.14 3.38 4.13
N ASP A 86 14.68 3.08 2.93
CA ASP A 86 15.35 4.06 2.08
C ASP A 86 14.39 4.89 1.23
N PHE A 87 13.16 4.42 0.97
CA PHE A 87 12.22 5.11 0.08
C PHE A 87 10.83 5.38 0.67
N ILE A 88 10.42 4.69 1.74
CA ILE A 88 9.12 4.94 2.39
C ILE A 88 8.96 6.40 2.83
N PRO A 89 9.97 7.07 3.44
CA PRO A 89 9.84 8.48 3.79
C PRO A 89 9.52 9.38 2.58
N ALA A 90 10.15 9.12 1.44
CA ALA A 90 9.86 9.85 0.20
C ALA A 90 8.48 9.51 -0.38
N ALA A 91 8.00 8.26 -0.24
CA ALA A 91 6.66 7.87 -0.63
C ALA A 91 5.59 8.55 0.25
N GLU A 92 5.84 8.68 1.54
CA GLU A 92 4.98 9.42 2.47
C GLU A 92 4.97 10.91 2.15
N GLU A 93 6.14 11.52 2.01
CA GLU A 93 6.24 12.95 1.68
C GLU A 93 5.53 13.30 0.37
N SER A 94 5.59 12.44 -0.64
CA SER A 94 4.93 12.63 -1.92
C SER A 94 3.45 12.22 -1.92
N GLY A 95 2.96 11.52 -0.90
CA GLY A 95 1.62 10.93 -0.84
C GLY A 95 1.47 9.65 -1.68
N LEU A 96 2.54 9.18 -2.33
CA LEU A 96 2.53 7.94 -3.12
C LEU A 96 2.34 6.69 -2.24
N ILE A 97 2.57 6.83 -0.93
CA ILE A 97 2.40 5.74 0.03
C ILE A 97 1.00 5.12 -0.01
N VAL A 98 -0.03 5.89 -0.34
CA VAL A 98 -1.41 5.40 -0.47
C VAL A 98 -1.55 4.45 -1.67
N ASP A 99 -1.05 4.86 -2.84
CA ASP A 99 -1.09 4.02 -4.05
C ASP A 99 -0.19 2.77 -3.89
N LEU A 100 0.98 2.96 -3.27
CA LEU A 100 1.93 1.88 -2.99
C LEU A 100 1.36 0.88 -1.99
N GLY A 101 0.68 1.36 -0.96
CA GLY A 101 0.00 0.50 0.02
C GLY A 101 -1.15 -0.30 -0.58
N GLY A 102 -1.94 0.31 -1.47
CA GLY A 102 -2.95 -0.42 -2.22
C GLY A 102 -2.34 -1.57 -3.04
N TRP A 103 -1.19 -1.32 -3.68
CA TRP A 103 -0.45 -2.36 -4.40
C TRP A 103 0.09 -3.44 -3.46
N VAL A 104 0.61 -3.08 -2.29
CA VAL A 104 1.11 -4.04 -1.28
C VAL A 104 -0.01 -4.97 -0.81
N ILE A 105 -1.18 -4.42 -0.47
CA ILE A 105 -2.35 -5.20 -0.03
C ILE A 105 -2.79 -6.18 -1.13
N GLU A 106 -2.90 -5.73 -2.38
CA GLU A 106 -3.24 -6.58 -3.52
C GLU A 106 -2.21 -7.71 -3.70
N ALA A 107 -0.91 -7.38 -3.67
CA ALA A 107 0.17 -8.35 -3.85
C ALA A 107 0.22 -9.39 -2.70
N ALA A 108 0.00 -8.95 -1.45
CA ALA A 108 -0.05 -9.84 -0.29
C ALA A 108 -1.23 -10.81 -0.38
N CYS A 109 -2.44 -10.33 -0.68
CA CYS A 109 -3.63 -11.15 -0.84
C CYS A 109 -3.49 -12.15 -2.01
N ALA A 110 -2.94 -11.71 -3.14
CA ALA A 110 -2.66 -12.58 -4.28
C ALA A 110 -1.68 -13.71 -3.91
N GLN A 111 -0.66 -13.41 -3.09
CA GLN A 111 0.31 -14.40 -2.63
C GLN A 111 -0.32 -15.42 -1.66
N ILE A 112 -1.17 -14.97 -0.73
CA ILE A 112 -1.91 -15.85 0.17
C ILE A 112 -2.76 -16.83 -0.66
N ALA A 113 -3.53 -16.32 -1.61
CA ALA A 113 -4.35 -17.15 -2.50
C ALA A 113 -3.50 -18.16 -3.28
N GLN A 114 -2.34 -17.73 -3.79
CA GLN A 114 -1.42 -18.61 -4.51
C GLN A 114 -0.84 -19.73 -3.63
N TRP A 115 -0.54 -19.46 -2.35
CA TRP A 115 -0.13 -20.50 -1.40
C TRP A 115 -1.25 -21.49 -1.15
N ARG A 116 -2.46 -21.03 -0.87
CA ARG A 116 -3.65 -21.87 -0.68
C ARG A 116 -3.89 -22.78 -1.90
N ASP A 117 -3.81 -22.23 -3.11
CA ASP A 117 -4.07 -22.98 -4.35
C ASP A 117 -2.99 -24.05 -4.63
N ARG A 118 -1.82 -23.90 -4.03
CA ARG A 118 -0.75 -24.91 -4.02
C ARG A 118 -0.85 -25.92 -2.87
N GLY A 119 -1.90 -25.85 -2.07
CA GLY A 119 -2.08 -26.73 -0.90
C GLY A 119 -1.12 -26.42 0.26
N ILE A 120 -0.51 -25.22 0.25
CA ILE A 120 0.29 -24.74 1.37
C ILE A 120 -0.66 -24.11 2.36
N GLU A 121 -0.62 -24.54 3.64
CA GLU A 121 -1.31 -23.84 4.72
C GLU A 121 -0.76 -22.41 4.79
N ALA A 122 -1.53 -21.47 4.23
CA ALA A 122 -1.06 -20.10 4.08
C ALA A 122 -0.95 -19.44 5.46
N PRO A 123 0.25 -18.97 5.84
CA PRO A 123 0.40 -18.24 7.09
C PRO A 123 -0.35 -16.91 6.99
N ARG A 124 -0.71 -16.35 8.14
CA ARG A 124 -1.16 -14.96 8.22
C ARG A 124 -0.06 -14.04 7.71
N VAL A 125 -0.44 -13.04 6.91
CA VAL A 125 0.51 -12.06 6.36
C VAL A 125 0.31 -10.71 7.04
N ALA A 126 1.36 -10.27 7.74
CA ALA A 126 1.43 -8.94 8.33
C ALA A 126 1.89 -7.92 7.29
N VAL A 127 1.20 -6.79 7.23
CA VAL A 127 1.46 -5.68 6.30
C VAL A 127 1.55 -4.38 7.10
N ASN A 128 2.62 -3.62 6.91
CA ASN A 128 2.78 -2.32 7.53
C ASN A 128 1.84 -1.28 6.94
N LEU A 129 1.15 -0.50 7.79
CA LEU A 129 0.30 0.63 7.43
C LEU A 129 0.83 1.94 8.00
N SER A 130 0.92 2.96 7.16
CA SER A 130 1.23 4.33 7.58
C SER A 130 -0.02 5.11 7.99
N VAL A 131 0.17 6.17 8.80
CA VAL A 131 -0.90 7.11 9.17
C VAL A 131 -1.61 7.68 7.93
N GLN A 132 -0.87 7.97 6.86
CA GLN A 132 -1.48 8.53 5.64
C GLN A 132 -2.42 7.54 4.94
N GLN A 133 -2.11 6.25 4.99
CA GLN A 133 -2.98 5.22 4.44
C GLN A 133 -4.25 5.05 5.30
N LEU A 134 -4.13 5.12 6.62
CA LEU A 134 -5.28 5.08 7.54
C LEU A 134 -6.23 6.27 7.36
N ARG A 135 -5.74 7.40 6.88
CA ARG A 135 -6.57 8.58 6.53
C ARG A 135 -7.20 8.49 5.13
N ASP A 136 -6.91 7.44 4.35
CA ASP A 136 -7.56 7.24 3.05
C ASP A 136 -8.97 6.67 3.26
N PRO A 137 -10.04 7.41 2.91
CA PRO A 137 -11.41 6.95 3.10
C PRO A 137 -11.76 5.70 2.27
N GLU A 138 -10.96 5.41 1.24
CA GLU A 138 -11.18 4.26 0.37
C GLU A 138 -10.46 2.98 0.85
N LEU A 139 -9.61 3.06 1.89
CA LEU A 139 -8.79 1.93 2.34
C LEU A 139 -9.63 0.69 2.64
N ILE A 140 -10.70 0.83 3.45
CA ILE A 140 -11.55 -0.30 3.86
C ILE A 140 -12.30 -0.87 2.66
N ALA A 141 -12.86 -0.01 1.80
CA ALA A 141 -13.57 -0.44 0.61
C ALA A 141 -12.63 -1.16 -0.38
N ASN A 142 -11.40 -0.66 -0.54
CA ASN A 142 -10.37 -1.27 -1.35
C ASN A 142 -9.95 -2.63 -0.80
N LEU A 143 -9.68 -2.72 0.50
CA LEU A 143 -9.32 -3.97 1.16
C LEU A 143 -10.41 -5.03 0.98
N ARG A 144 -11.68 -4.67 1.24
CA ARG A 144 -12.81 -5.59 1.08
C ARG A 144 -12.89 -6.13 -0.34
N ARG A 145 -12.77 -5.26 -1.36
CA ARG A 145 -12.76 -5.68 -2.77
C ARG A 145 -11.60 -6.62 -3.11
N VAL A 146 -10.42 -6.41 -2.51
CA VAL A 146 -9.26 -7.28 -2.71
C VAL A 146 -9.47 -8.63 -2.05
N LEU A 147 -9.95 -8.67 -0.81
CA LEU A 147 -10.26 -9.91 -0.09
C LEU A 147 -11.31 -10.75 -0.87
N ASP A 148 -12.40 -10.12 -1.30
CA ASP A 148 -13.45 -10.77 -2.08
C ASP A 148 -12.91 -11.35 -3.40
N ARG A 149 -12.08 -10.58 -4.12
CA ARG A 149 -11.45 -11.02 -5.38
C ARG A 149 -10.61 -12.28 -5.22
N HIS A 150 -9.88 -12.39 -4.11
CA HIS A 150 -9.00 -13.52 -3.84
C HIS A 150 -9.66 -14.62 -3.00
N GLY A 151 -10.93 -14.44 -2.61
CA GLY A 151 -11.68 -15.39 -1.77
C GLY A 151 -11.04 -15.61 -0.42
N LEU A 152 -10.55 -14.54 0.21
CA LEU A 152 -9.87 -14.57 1.51
C LEU A 152 -10.78 -14.05 2.61
N GLN A 153 -10.62 -14.63 3.83
CA GLN A 153 -11.21 -14.07 5.03
C GLN A 153 -10.35 -12.90 5.55
N PRO A 154 -10.94 -11.92 6.23
CA PRO A 154 -10.21 -10.75 6.71
C PRO A 154 -9.05 -11.07 7.65
N ASP A 155 -9.13 -12.13 8.43
CA ASP A 155 -8.11 -12.58 9.37
C ASP A 155 -6.85 -13.21 8.71
N ALA A 156 -6.89 -13.41 7.39
CA ALA A 156 -5.71 -13.80 6.61
C ALA A 156 -4.64 -12.71 6.54
N VAL A 157 -5.05 -11.46 6.76
CA VAL A 157 -4.18 -10.28 6.76
C VAL A 157 -4.15 -9.67 8.15
N GLU A 158 -2.97 -9.22 8.56
CA GLU A 158 -2.74 -8.43 9.77
C GLU A 158 -2.14 -7.09 9.38
N PHE A 159 -2.59 -6.00 9.99
CA PHE A 159 -1.95 -4.69 9.79
C PHE A 159 -1.13 -4.31 11.01
N GLU A 160 0.14 -4.03 10.76
CA GLU A 160 1.07 -3.49 11.74
C GLU A 160 1.10 -1.96 11.65
N MET A 161 0.91 -1.30 12.79
CA MET A 161 0.84 0.16 12.87
C MET A 161 1.83 0.68 13.89
N ASN A 162 2.39 1.85 13.65
CA ASN A 162 3.25 2.51 14.62
C ASN A 162 2.42 3.30 15.67
N GLU A 163 3.07 3.69 16.76
CA GLU A 163 2.46 4.46 17.86
C GLU A 163 1.78 5.76 17.36
N ALA A 164 2.33 6.41 16.32
CA ALA A 164 1.76 7.63 15.76
C ALA A 164 0.36 7.39 15.14
N ALA A 165 0.12 6.21 14.58
CA ALA A 165 -1.18 5.84 14.03
C ALA A 165 -2.25 5.70 15.14
N LEU A 166 -1.87 5.19 16.30
CA LEU A 166 -2.78 4.98 17.44
C LEU A 166 -3.18 6.30 18.11
N THR A 167 -2.35 7.32 18.03
CA THR A 167 -2.61 8.65 18.64
C THR A 167 -3.23 9.65 17.67
N ASP A 168 -3.34 9.29 16.38
CA ASP A 168 -3.90 10.14 15.35
C ASP A 168 -5.44 10.05 15.31
N SER A 169 -6.12 11.13 15.65
CA SER A 169 -7.59 11.18 15.70
C SER A 169 -8.27 10.87 14.35
N ASP A 170 -7.64 11.26 13.26
CA ASP A 170 -8.19 11.07 11.91
C ASP A 170 -8.09 9.59 11.46
N SER A 171 -7.18 8.83 12.05
CA SER A 171 -6.99 7.40 11.78
C SER A 171 -7.97 6.51 12.57
N GLN A 172 -8.54 6.98 13.68
CA GLN A 172 -9.35 6.16 14.60
C GLN A 172 -10.57 5.51 13.92
N VAL A 173 -11.31 6.27 13.10
CA VAL A 173 -12.46 5.76 12.36
C VAL A 173 -12.08 4.61 11.43
N CYS A 174 -10.92 4.72 10.79
CA CYS A 174 -10.40 3.68 9.92
C CYS A 174 -9.97 2.43 10.71
N ILE A 175 -9.28 2.62 11.84
CA ILE A 175 -8.85 1.55 12.74
C ILE A 175 -10.06 0.76 13.25
N GLU A 176 -11.11 1.44 13.72
CA GLU A 176 -12.37 0.82 14.13
C GLU A 176 -13.04 0.06 12.99
N GLY A 177 -13.05 0.64 11.79
CA GLY A 177 -13.61 0.00 10.59
C GLY A 177 -12.84 -1.25 10.16
N LEU A 178 -11.50 -1.25 10.24
CA LEU A 178 -10.66 -2.41 9.98
C LEU A 178 -10.91 -3.52 11.02
N SER A 179 -10.98 -3.15 12.29
CA SER A 179 -11.33 -4.08 13.38
C SER A 179 -12.72 -4.69 13.20
N ALA A 180 -13.72 -3.86 12.86
CA ALA A 180 -15.09 -4.33 12.59
C ALA A 180 -15.17 -5.24 11.35
N LEU A 181 -14.27 -5.08 10.39
CA LEU A 181 -14.15 -5.98 9.24
C LEU A 181 -13.60 -7.37 9.64
N GLY A 182 -12.92 -7.48 10.78
CA GLY A 182 -12.32 -8.72 11.28
C GLY A 182 -10.84 -8.89 10.92
N VAL A 183 -10.18 -7.81 10.46
CA VAL A 183 -8.72 -7.78 10.23
C VAL A 183 -8.01 -7.70 11.57
N ARG A 184 -6.87 -8.34 11.70
CA ARG A 184 -6.02 -8.22 12.89
C ARG A 184 -5.20 -6.93 12.83
N LEU A 185 -5.05 -6.29 13.98
CA LEU A 185 -4.31 -5.05 14.15
C LEU A 185 -3.26 -5.23 15.25
N THR A 186 -2.03 -4.78 14.99
CA THR A 186 -0.88 -4.87 15.93
C THR A 186 -0.12 -3.56 15.96
#